data_82b75a59a7f57542c9ee208a4092874b
#
_entry.id   82b75a59a7f57542c9ee208a4092874b
#
_cell.length_a   1.000
_cell.length_b   1.000
_cell.length_c   1.000
_cell.angle_alpha   90.00
_cell.angle_beta   90.00
_cell.angle_gamma   90.00
#
_symmetry.space_group_name_H-M   'P 1'
#
loop_
_entity.id
_entity.type
_entity.pdbx_description
1 polymer ?
#
loop_
_entity_poly.entity_id
_entity_poly.type
_entity_poly.pdbx_seq_one_letter_code
_entity_poly.pdbx_strand_id
1 'polypeptide(L)'
;MKLFVIFLISILFAQPSMADEIKTFEEFKWKNRIILLFADNIKNQQLKEQKKILASDYRGQISRDLITFTFTKNNHKDEYFDKYDIKNGFTLILIGKDGGEKMRSSKAVSLDEIFSLIDSMPMRKQEIKEQKKT
;
A
#
# COMPACT_ATOMS: atom_id res chain seq x y z
N MET A 1 62.32 -19.38 8.34
CA MET A 1 61.32 -18.44 7.84
C MET A 1 59.97 -19.18 7.76
N LYS A 2 59.07 -18.89 8.67
CA LYS A 2 57.71 -19.44 8.60
C LYS A 2 56.86 -18.45 7.77
N LEU A 3 56.45 -18.86 6.59
CA LEU A 3 55.51 -18.11 5.79
C LEU A 3 54.11 -18.28 6.40
N PHE A 4 53.61 -17.21 7.04
CA PHE A 4 52.19 -17.15 7.43
C PHE A 4 51.41 -16.80 6.15
N VAL A 5 50.80 -17.81 5.56
CA VAL A 5 49.78 -17.60 4.55
C VAL A 5 48.50 -17.19 5.27
N ILE A 6 48.25 -15.89 5.28
CA ILE A 6 46.97 -15.38 5.74
C ILE A 6 45.95 -15.71 4.66
N PHE A 7 45.19 -16.76 4.85
CA PHE A 7 43.97 -17.03 4.08
C PHE A 7 42.96 -15.94 4.44
N LEU A 8 42.89 -14.90 3.60
CA LEU A 8 41.78 -13.98 3.62
C LEU A 8 40.57 -14.73 3.06
N ILE A 9 39.81 -15.33 3.97
CA ILE A 9 38.48 -15.81 3.65
C ILE A 9 37.63 -14.55 3.44
N SER A 10 37.52 -14.11 2.19
CA SER A 10 36.53 -13.14 1.84
C SER A 10 35.17 -13.83 1.98
N ILE A 11 34.55 -13.63 3.15
CA ILE A 11 33.16 -13.98 3.37
C ILE A 11 32.38 -13.05 2.45
N LEU A 12 32.04 -13.57 1.28
CA LEU A 12 31.10 -12.94 0.38
C LEU A 12 29.75 -13.01 1.11
N PHE A 13 29.44 -11.97 1.90
CA PHE A 13 28.07 -11.75 2.31
C PHE A 13 27.28 -11.49 1.02
N ALA A 14 26.62 -12.52 0.52
CA ALA A 14 25.57 -12.34 -0.44
C ALA A 14 24.55 -11.42 0.25
N GLN A 15 24.61 -10.14 -0.08
CA GLN A 15 23.54 -9.21 0.24
C GLN A 15 22.28 -9.85 -0.32
N PRO A 16 21.21 -10.03 0.50
CA PRO A 16 19.96 -10.40 -0.11
C PRO A 16 19.71 -9.34 -1.17
N SER A 17 19.69 -9.76 -2.44
CA SER A 17 19.23 -8.87 -3.49
C SER A 17 17.83 -8.47 -3.02
N MET A 18 17.56 -7.18 -2.88
CA MET A 18 16.23 -6.65 -2.86
C MET A 18 15.64 -6.80 -4.27
N ALA A 19 15.68 -8.03 -4.78
CA ALA A 19 14.83 -8.46 -5.85
C ALA A 19 13.44 -8.32 -5.25
N ASP A 20 12.76 -7.24 -5.61
CA ASP A 20 11.41 -6.91 -5.21
C ASP A 20 10.54 -8.15 -5.39
N GLU A 21 10.43 -8.93 -4.33
CA GLU A 21 9.34 -9.86 -4.23
C GLU A 21 8.08 -9.02 -4.39
N ILE A 22 7.28 -9.35 -5.39
CA ILE A 22 5.95 -8.77 -5.53
C ILE A 22 5.28 -9.03 -4.20
N LYS A 23 5.20 -8.01 -3.36
CA LYS A 23 4.50 -8.11 -2.10
C LYS A 23 3.06 -8.43 -2.44
N THR A 24 2.68 -9.64 -2.16
CA THR A 24 1.28 -9.97 -2.12
C THR A 24 0.72 -9.30 -0.88
N PHE A 25 -0.40 -8.62 -1.00
CA PHE A 25 -1.04 -8.00 0.17
C PHE A 25 -1.81 -9.02 1.02
N GLU A 26 -1.57 -10.31 0.80
CA GLU A 26 -2.17 -11.43 1.54
C GLU A 26 -1.90 -11.37 3.05
N GLU A 27 -0.73 -10.88 3.45
CA GLU A 27 -0.36 -10.74 4.87
C GLU A 27 -1.25 -9.74 5.63
N PHE A 28 -1.90 -8.80 4.90
CA PHE A 28 -2.80 -7.80 5.48
C PHE A 28 -4.26 -8.26 5.55
N LYS A 29 -4.58 -9.35 4.88
CA LYS A 29 -5.93 -9.91 4.89
C LYS A 29 -6.43 -10.13 6.31
N TRP A 30 -7.64 -9.71 6.57
CA TRP A 30 -8.30 -9.74 7.89
C TRP A 30 -7.71 -8.80 8.94
N LYS A 31 -6.63 -8.10 8.64
CA LYS A 31 -5.94 -7.16 9.53
C LYS A 31 -6.14 -5.70 9.11
N ASN A 32 -5.95 -5.42 7.84
CA ASN A 32 -5.95 -4.06 7.31
C ASN A 32 -6.80 -3.93 6.05
N ARG A 33 -7.37 -2.76 5.87
CA ARG A 33 -7.84 -2.25 4.58
C ARG A 33 -6.68 -1.52 3.92
N ILE A 34 -6.63 -1.53 2.60
CA ILE A 34 -5.50 -1.01 1.86
C ILE A 34 -5.97 -0.04 0.80
N ILE A 35 -5.32 1.12 0.74
CA ILE A 35 -5.38 1.99 -0.43
C ILE A 35 -4.11 1.76 -1.24
N LEU A 36 -4.26 1.46 -2.51
CA LEU A 36 -3.20 1.45 -3.49
C LEU A 36 -3.33 2.69 -4.37
N LEU A 37 -2.26 3.47 -4.44
CA LEU A 37 -2.16 4.63 -5.32
C LEU A 37 -1.16 4.31 -6.42
N PHE A 38 -1.59 4.46 -7.66
CA PHE A 38 -0.75 4.29 -8.84
C PHE A 38 -0.69 5.58 -9.62
N ALA A 39 0.49 5.94 -10.09
CA ALA A 39 0.68 7.08 -10.98
C ALA A 39 1.89 6.85 -11.90
N ASP A 40 1.93 7.56 -13.01
CA ASP A 40 3.04 7.56 -13.94
C ASP A 40 4.34 8.09 -13.29
N ASN A 41 4.22 9.15 -12.47
CA ASN A 41 5.33 9.70 -11.70
C ASN A 41 4.82 10.49 -10.49
N ILE A 42 5.75 10.89 -9.61
CA ILE A 42 5.43 11.62 -8.36
C ILE A 42 4.87 13.03 -8.58
N LYS A 43 5.02 13.58 -9.79
CA LYS A 43 4.49 14.91 -10.14
C LYS A 43 3.04 14.86 -10.62
N ASN A 44 2.45 13.69 -10.74
CA ASN A 44 1.05 13.54 -11.12
C ASN A 44 0.14 14.34 -10.18
N GLN A 45 -0.71 15.20 -10.73
CA GLN A 45 -1.55 16.12 -9.96
C GLN A 45 -2.59 15.39 -9.10
N GLN A 46 -3.20 14.34 -9.62
CA GLN A 46 -4.18 13.54 -8.86
C GLN A 46 -3.51 12.82 -7.69
N LEU A 47 -2.28 12.32 -7.90
CA LEU A 47 -1.50 11.69 -6.84
C LEU A 47 -1.19 12.70 -5.72
N LYS A 48 -0.74 13.89 -6.07
CA LYS A 48 -0.46 14.96 -5.09
C LYS A 48 -1.70 15.35 -4.30
N GLU A 49 -2.81 15.53 -4.98
CA GLU A 49 -4.09 15.86 -4.36
C GLU A 49 -4.55 14.73 -3.42
N GLN A 50 -4.47 13.48 -3.87
CA GLN A 50 -4.86 12.33 -3.03
C GLN A 50 -4.00 12.21 -1.78
N LYS A 51 -2.70 12.40 -1.90
CA LYS A 51 -1.80 12.40 -0.73
C LYS A 51 -2.15 13.50 0.28
N LYS A 52 -2.48 14.69 -0.20
CA LYS A 52 -2.91 15.80 0.62
C LYS A 52 -4.23 15.49 1.35
N ILE A 53 -5.19 14.92 0.64
CA ILE A 53 -6.47 14.48 1.21
C ILE A 53 -6.23 13.45 2.33
N LEU A 54 -5.44 12.42 2.07
CA LEU A 54 -5.13 11.39 3.07
C LEU A 54 -4.38 11.96 4.28
N ALA A 55 -3.48 12.91 4.07
CA ALA A 55 -2.73 13.55 5.16
C ALA A 55 -3.62 14.39 6.09
N SER A 56 -4.83 14.73 5.69
CA SER A 56 -5.72 15.58 6.48
C SER A 56 -6.36 14.87 7.68
N ASP A 57 -6.41 13.55 7.72
CA ASP A 57 -6.97 12.78 8.83
C ASP A 57 -6.34 11.39 8.99
N TYR A 58 -5.19 11.31 9.62
CA TYR A 58 -4.55 10.03 9.94
C TYR A 58 -5.28 9.24 11.02
N ARG A 59 -5.90 9.91 12.00
CA ARG A 59 -6.63 9.22 13.07
C ARG A 59 -7.83 8.47 12.51
N GLY A 60 -8.54 9.06 11.59
CA GLY A 60 -9.64 8.41 10.88
C GLY A 60 -9.19 7.18 10.10
N GLN A 61 -8.02 7.23 9.51
CA GLN A 61 -7.43 6.08 8.81
C GLN A 61 -7.01 4.98 9.79
N ILE A 62 -6.33 5.32 10.86
CA ILE A 62 -5.89 4.38 11.90
C ILE A 62 -7.10 3.67 12.53
N SER A 63 -8.16 4.39 12.85
CA SER A 63 -9.37 3.81 13.44
C SER A 63 -10.06 2.79 12.53
N ARG A 64 -9.80 2.85 11.23
CA ARG A 64 -10.33 1.93 10.20
C ARG A 64 -9.32 0.87 9.75
N ASP A 65 -8.20 0.77 10.43
CA ASP A 65 -7.08 -0.12 10.04
C ASP A 65 -6.69 0.07 8.57
N LEU A 66 -6.72 1.32 8.11
CA LEU A 66 -6.45 1.69 6.72
C LEU A 66 -4.98 2.08 6.54
N ILE A 67 -4.31 1.44 5.61
CA ILE A 67 -2.93 1.73 5.22
C ILE A 67 -2.85 2.05 3.73
N THR A 68 -1.85 2.82 3.34
CA THR A 68 -1.69 3.28 1.96
C THR A 68 -0.32 2.91 1.40
N PHE A 69 -0.31 2.36 0.19
CA PHE A 69 0.89 2.11 -0.59
C PHE A 69 0.83 2.92 -1.89
N THR A 70 1.96 3.51 -2.27
CA THR A 70 2.08 4.31 -3.49
C THR A 70 3.07 3.68 -4.45
N PHE A 71 2.67 3.54 -5.72
CA PHE A 71 3.47 2.99 -6.80
C PHE A 71 3.58 4.01 -7.93
N THR A 72 4.81 4.25 -8.38
CA THR A 72 5.08 5.05 -9.57
C THR A 72 5.93 4.23 -10.54
N LYS A 73 5.75 4.43 -11.84
CA LYS A 73 6.49 3.68 -12.86
C LYS A 73 8.01 3.86 -12.78
N ASN A 74 8.45 5.03 -12.28
CA ASN A 74 9.88 5.31 -12.13
C ASN A 74 10.56 4.54 -10.99
N ASN A 75 9.80 4.17 -9.96
CA ASN A 75 10.31 3.60 -8.71
C ASN A 75 9.90 2.13 -8.49
N HIS A 76 8.96 1.63 -9.27
CA HIS A 76 8.42 0.28 -9.10
C HIS A 76 8.32 -0.45 -10.43
N LYS A 77 8.40 -1.78 -10.37
CA LYS A 77 8.29 -2.62 -11.55
C LYS A 77 6.89 -2.55 -12.16
N ASP A 78 6.83 -2.65 -13.47
CA ASP A 78 5.59 -2.67 -14.24
C ASP A 78 4.65 -3.81 -13.82
N GLU A 79 5.15 -4.85 -13.17
CA GLU A 79 4.39 -5.99 -12.68
C GLU A 79 3.20 -5.61 -11.77
N TYR A 80 3.37 -4.60 -10.90
CA TYR A 80 2.25 -4.12 -10.07
C TYR A 80 1.18 -3.45 -10.90
N PHE A 81 1.58 -2.68 -11.90
CA PHE A 81 0.66 -2.02 -12.83
C PHE A 81 -0.10 -3.03 -13.66
N ASP A 82 0.56 -4.08 -14.12
CA ASP A 82 -0.06 -5.17 -14.87
C ASP A 82 -1.02 -5.99 -13.99
N LYS A 83 -0.59 -6.34 -12.79
CA LYS A 83 -1.39 -7.14 -11.84
C LYS A 83 -2.73 -6.49 -11.52
N TYR A 84 -2.75 -5.17 -11.37
CA TYR A 84 -3.96 -4.41 -11.03
C TYR A 84 -4.64 -3.78 -12.24
N ASP A 85 -4.20 -4.14 -13.45
CA ASP A 85 -4.73 -3.60 -14.72
C ASP A 85 -4.76 -2.07 -14.73
N ILE A 86 -3.64 -1.46 -14.36
CA ILE A 86 -3.50 -0.01 -14.32
C ILE A 86 -3.24 0.51 -15.72
N LYS A 87 -4.14 1.37 -16.20
CA LYS A 87 -3.98 2.11 -17.46
C LYS A 87 -3.11 3.35 -17.21
N ASN A 88 -3.13 4.27 -18.12
CA ASN A 88 -2.36 5.51 -18.02
C ASN A 88 -2.91 6.46 -16.95
N GLY A 89 -2.02 7.18 -16.28
CA GLY A 89 -2.36 8.24 -15.33
C GLY A 89 -2.47 7.73 -13.91
N PHE A 90 -3.40 8.32 -13.16
CA PHE A 90 -3.62 8.03 -11.75
C PHE A 90 -4.71 6.98 -11.54
N THR A 91 -4.48 6.09 -10.58
CA THR A 91 -5.52 5.15 -10.11
C THR A 91 -5.43 4.99 -8.59
N LEU A 92 -6.57 5.12 -7.92
CA LEU A 92 -6.76 4.71 -6.54
C LEU A 92 -7.55 3.41 -6.52
N ILE A 93 -7.10 2.44 -5.73
CA ILE A 93 -7.83 1.20 -5.45
C ILE A 93 -7.98 1.06 -3.94
N LEU A 94 -9.20 0.83 -3.47
CA LEU A 94 -9.48 0.44 -2.08
C LEU A 94 -9.72 -1.06 -2.02
N ILE A 95 -8.94 -1.73 -1.18
CA ILE A 95 -9.05 -3.16 -0.91
C ILE A 95 -9.59 -3.34 0.51
N GLY A 96 -10.64 -4.14 0.66
CA GLY A 96 -11.20 -4.47 1.96
C GLY A 96 -10.36 -5.47 2.75
N LYS A 97 -10.70 -5.70 4.01
CA LYS A 97 -10.01 -6.70 4.85
C LYS A 97 -10.11 -8.13 4.31
N ASP A 98 -11.15 -8.42 3.53
CA ASP A 98 -11.31 -9.71 2.85
C ASP A 98 -10.41 -9.88 1.62
N GLY A 99 -9.63 -8.86 1.27
CA GLY A 99 -8.74 -8.85 0.10
C GLY A 99 -9.44 -8.47 -1.20
N GLY A 100 -10.73 -8.18 -1.19
CA GLY A 100 -11.50 -7.80 -2.37
C GLY A 100 -11.42 -6.31 -2.69
N GLU A 101 -11.40 -5.96 -3.98
CA GLU A 101 -11.47 -4.58 -4.44
C GLU A 101 -12.86 -4.01 -4.16
N LYS A 102 -12.91 -2.86 -3.49
CA LYS A 102 -14.16 -2.20 -3.08
C LYS A 102 -14.42 -0.89 -3.84
N MET A 103 -13.36 -0.25 -4.31
CA MET A 103 -13.44 1.00 -5.06
C MET A 103 -12.26 1.10 -6.01
N ARG A 104 -12.49 1.70 -7.16
CA ARG A 104 -11.45 2.09 -8.12
C ARG A 104 -11.79 3.45 -8.68
N SER A 105 -10.82 4.36 -8.71
CA SER A 105 -11.01 5.71 -9.25
C SER A 105 -9.79 6.16 -10.03
N SER A 106 -10.02 6.84 -11.14
CA SER A 106 -8.98 7.52 -11.92
C SER A 106 -8.75 8.97 -11.50
N LYS A 107 -9.48 9.42 -10.47
CA LYS A 107 -9.38 10.76 -9.91
C LYS A 107 -9.23 10.68 -8.40
N ALA A 108 -8.67 11.73 -7.78
CA ALA A 108 -8.60 11.85 -6.34
C ALA A 108 -10.00 11.74 -5.70
N VAL A 109 -10.09 11.01 -4.59
CA VAL A 109 -11.32 10.71 -3.87
C VAL A 109 -11.26 11.35 -2.49
N SER A 110 -12.34 11.98 -2.07
CA SER A 110 -12.43 12.61 -0.74
C SER A 110 -12.38 11.56 0.38
N LEU A 111 -11.93 11.98 1.57
CA LEU A 111 -11.97 11.11 2.75
C LEU A 111 -13.41 10.75 3.14
N ASP A 112 -14.35 11.65 2.99
CA ASP A 112 -15.76 11.38 3.27
C ASP A 112 -16.28 10.22 2.42
N GLU A 113 -15.93 10.19 1.15
CA GLU A 113 -16.33 9.10 0.25
C GLU A 113 -15.65 7.79 0.64
N ILE A 114 -14.35 7.81 0.89
CA ILE A 114 -13.59 6.62 1.31
C ILE A 114 -14.11 6.09 2.65
N PHE A 115 -14.25 6.95 3.65
CA PHE A 115 -14.67 6.56 4.99
C PHE A 115 -16.14 6.12 5.03
N SER A 116 -17.02 6.77 4.29
CA SER A 116 -18.43 6.36 4.20
C SER A 116 -18.57 4.98 3.59
N LEU A 117 -17.79 4.67 2.56
CA LEU A 117 -17.78 3.34 1.98
C LEU A 117 -17.27 2.29 2.97
N ILE A 118 -16.16 2.55 3.65
CA ILE A 118 -15.62 1.65 4.67
C ILE A 118 -16.63 1.45 5.80
N ASP A 119 -17.23 2.52 6.32
CA ASP A 119 -18.16 2.47 7.45
C ASP A 119 -19.47 1.74 7.12
N SER A 120 -19.78 1.59 5.82
CA SER A 120 -20.90 0.76 5.35
C SER A 120 -20.60 -0.74 5.33
N MET A 121 -19.34 -1.14 5.45
CA MET A 121 -18.93 -2.55 5.38
C MET A 121 -19.32 -3.31 6.64
N PRO A 122 -19.80 -4.57 6.55
CA PRO A 122 -20.23 -5.35 7.71
C PRO A 122 -19.17 -5.50 8.79
N MET A 123 -17.91 -5.79 8.40
CA MET A 123 -16.79 -5.91 9.35
C MET A 123 -16.53 -4.60 10.10
N ARG A 124 -16.60 -3.47 9.40
CA ARG A 124 -16.40 -2.15 10.01
C ARG A 124 -17.53 -1.83 11.00
N LYS A 125 -18.76 -2.17 10.67
CA LYS A 125 -19.91 -1.99 11.59
C LYS A 125 -19.71 -2.78 12.88
N GLN A 126 -19.18 -3.99 12.79
CA GLN A 126 -18.83 -4.80 13.96
C GLN A 126 -17.69 -4.17 14.77
N GLU A 127 -16.65 -3.69 14.12
CA GLU A 127 -15.53 -2.98 14.74
C GLU A 127 -16.00 -1.75 15.53
N ILE A 128 -16.92 -0.96 14.96
CA ILE A 128 -17.50 0.21 15.62
C ILE A 128 -18.26 -0.20 16.88
N LYS A 129 -19.04 -1.28 16.85
CA LYS A 129 -19.75 -1.80 18.02
C LYS A 129 -18.78 -2.23 19.12
N GLU A 130 -17.68 -2.89 18.75
CA GLU A 130 -16.65 -3.33 19.70
C GLU A 130 -15.91 -2.15 20.32
N GLN A 131 -15.58 -1.13 19.55
CA GLN A 131 -14.93 0.08 20.03
C GLN A 131 -15.79 0.85 21.03
N LYS A 132 -17.11 0.82 20.90
CA LYS A 132 -18.06 1.47 21.84
C LYS A 132 -18.19 0.75 23.16
N LYS A 133 -17.78 -0.51 23.27
CA LYS A 133 -17.83 -1.30 24.50
C LYS A 133 -16.63 -1.06 25.43
N THR A 134 -15.58 -0.43 24.93
CA THR A 134 -14.40 -0.03 25.70
C THR A 134 -14.46 1.46 26.01
#